data_202894dc26645514041f8c570bdcc310
#
_entry.id   202894dc26645514041f8c570bdcc310
#
_cell.length_a   1.000
_cell.length_b   1.000
_cell.length_c   1.000
_cell.angle_alpha   90.00
_cell.angle_beta   90.00
_cell.angle_gamma   90.00
#
_symmetry.space_group_name_H-M   'P 1'
#
loop_
_entity.id
_entity.type
_entity.pdbx_description
1 polymer ?
#
loop_
_entity_poly.entity_id
_entity_poly.type
_entity_poly.pdbx_seq_one_letter_code
_entity_poly.pdbx_strand_id
1 'polypeptide(L)'
;MKFSEQWLRSLVNPALDSEQLAHLLTMAGLEVEEQAPAAPPFSRVVVAEVLSLQKHENADRLNVCQVNIGEAEPIQIVCGASNVAAGLKVPCALVGAELPGDFKIRQAKVRGVESFGMLCSAKEIGLAEEADGLLVLPAEAPAGTLLRDYLQLDDVLLTLKLTPNRADCLSLQGLAREVSALTDTPSIVVDSTPVGVAHQAVLNVQLESPQACPRYTGRIIRGINFAAPTPDWMLRRLERSGLRSISAVV
;
A
#
# COMPACT_ATOMS: atom_id res chain seq x y z
N MET A 1 -18.68 3.17 -3.03
CA MET A 1 -17.66 3.19 -1.97
C MET A 1 -16.56 2.21 -2.36
N LYS A 2 -15.30 2.67 -2.46
CA LYS A 2 -14.14 1.80 -2.78
C LYS A 2 -13.41 1.42 -1.49
N PHE A 3 -12.95 0.17 -1.38
CA PHE A 3 -12.22 -0.31 -0.20
C PHE A 3 -11.39 -1.56 -0.50
N SER A 4 -10.42 -1.83 0.38
CA SER A 4 -9.57 -3.00 0.39
C SER A 4 -10.31 -4.18 1.05
N GLU A 5 -10.34 -5.32 0.40
CA GLU A 5 -10.88 -6.55 0.97
C GLU A 5 -10.06 -7.01 2.19
N GLN A 6 -8.72 -6.93 2.14
CA GLN A 6 -7.89 -7.25 3.30
C GLN A 6 -8.23 -6.38 4.52
N TRP A 7 -8.54 -5.09 4.30
CA TRP A 7 -8.97 -4.23 5.40
C TRP A 7 -10.34 -4.65 5.95
N LEU A 8 -11.31 -5.00 5.10
CA LEU A 8 -12.59 -5.55 5.53
C LEU A 8 -12.37 -6.85 6.32
N ARG A 9 -11.51 -7.75 5.81
CA ARG A 9 -11.20 -9.03 6.47
C ARG A 9 -10.51 -8.87 7.83
N SER A 10 -9.85 -7.75 8.07
CA SER A 10 -9.34 -7.42 9.40
C SER A 10 -10.44 -7.07 10.42
N LEU A 11 -11.66 -6.85 9.97
CA LEU A 11 -12.83 -6.56 10.81
C LEU A 11 -13.84 -7.73 10.87
N VAL A 12 -13.95 -8.48 9.79
CA VAL A 12 -14.78 -9.70 9.67
C VAL A 12 -14.18 -10.59 8.60
N ASN A 13 -13.91 -11.85 8.92
CA ASN A 13 -13.25 -12.75 7.97
C ASN A 13 -14.06 -14.04 7.76
N PRO A 14 -15.11 -14.01 6.92
CA PRO A 14 -15.87 -15.20 6.56
C PRO A 14 -15.03 -16.16 5.72
N ALA A 15 -15.36 -17.45 5.79
CA ALA A 15 -14.72 -18.51 4.98
C ALA A 15 -15.24 -18.48 3.52
N LEU A 16 -15.13 -17.32 2.87
CA LEU A 16 -15.52 -17.07 1.48
C LEU A 16 -14.30 -16.55 0.72
N ASP A 17 -14.15 -16.92 -0.55
CA ASP A 17 -13.20 -16.26 -1.44
C ASP A 17 -13.72 -14.88 -1.90
N SER A 18 -12.90 -14.14 -2.64
CA SER A 18 -13.24 -12.78 -3.06
C SER A 18 -14.46 -12.73 -3.99
N GLU A 19 -14.63 -13.72 -4.87
CA GLU A 19 -15.77 -13.79 -5.79
C GLU A 19 -17.07 -14.11 -5.03
N GLN A 20 -17.01 -15.05 -4.09
CA GLN A 20 -18.14 -15.41 -3.23
C GLN A 20 -18.56 -14.23 -2.35
N LEU A 21 -17.58 -13.50 -1.80
CA LEU A 21 -17.87 -12.29 -0.99
C LEU A 21 -18.53 -11.20 -1.84
N ALA A 22 -18.01 -10.91 -3.02
CA ALA A 22 -18.58 -9.93 -3.95
C ALA A 22 -20.01 -10.33 -4.37
N HIS A 23 -20.24 -11.61 -4.65
CA HIS A 23 -21.57 -12.14 -4.96
C HIS A 23 -22.53 -12.00 -3.78
N LEU A 24 -22.11 -12.38 -2.58
CA LEU A 24 -22.90 -12.26 -1.36
C LEU A 24 -23.35 -10.81 -1.11
N LEU A 25 -22.43 -9.86 -1.21
CA LEU A 25 -22.71 -8.43 -1.04
C LEU A 25 -23.74 -7.95 -2.07
N THR A 26 -23.55 -8.29 -3.34
CA THR A 26 -24.46 -7.93 -4.41
C THR A 26 -25.87 -8.50 -4.17
N MET A 27 -25.98 -9.75 -3.78
CA MET A 27 -27.27 -10.41 -3.51
C MET A 27 -27.96 -9.84 -2.25
N ALA A 28 -27.19 -9.26 -1.32
CA ALA A 28 -27.73 -8.54 -0.16
C ALA A 28 -28.11 -7.08 -0.47
N GLY A 29 -28.04 -6.65 -1.74
CA GLY A 29 -28.40 -5.30 -2.17
C GLY A 29 -27.27 -4.27 -2.04
N LEU A 30 -26.02 -4.72 -1.87
CA LEU A 30 -24.81 -3.90 -1.90
C LEU A 30 -24.06 -4.20 -3.20
N GLU A 31 -24.52 -3.61 -4.30
CA GLU A 31 -24.04 -3.90 -5.66
C GLU A 31 -22.53 -3.67 -5.77
N VAL A 32 -21.79 -4.72 -6.12
CA VAL A 32 -20.36 -4.63 -6.45
C VAL A 32 -20.23 -4.20 -7.91
N GLU A 33 -19.85 -2.96 -8.16
CA GLU A 33 -19.66 -2.41 -9.52
C GLU A 33 -18.30 -2.80 -10.11
N GLU A 34 -17.28 -2.95 -9.26
CA GLU A 34 -15.91 -3.23 -9.69
C GLU A 34 -15.21 -4.12 -8.68
N GLN A 35 -14.47 -5.08 -9.18
CA GLN A 35 -13.51 -5.89 -8.43
C GLN A 35 -12.19 -5.89 -9.19
N ALA A 36 -11.12 -5.36 -8.57
CA ALA A 36 -9.83 -5.21 -9.19
C ALA A 36 -8.69 -5.61 -8.23
N PRO A 37 -7.60 -6.21 -8.72
CA PRO A 37 -6.42 -6.43 -7.89
C PRO A 37 -5.78 -5.09 -7.48
N ALA A 38 -5.19 -5.03 -6.28
CA ALA A 38 -4.49 -3.83 -5.79
C ALA A 38 -3.22 -3.52 -6.60
N ALA A 39 -2.64 -4.51 -7.25
CA ALA A 39 -1.50 -4.36 -8.15
C ALA A 39 -1.57 -5.39 -9.28
N PRO A 40 -0.98 -5.11 -10.46
CA PRO A 40 -0.89 -6.08 -11.53
C PRO A 40 -0.04 -7.29 -11.09
N PRO A 41 -0.18 -8.44 -11.77
CA PRO A 41 0.64 -9.60 -11.49
C PRO A 41 2.10 -9.34 -11.88
N PHE A 42 3.01 -9.71 -10.99
CA PHE A 42 4.44 -9.85 -11.24
C PHE A 42 5.02 -10.90 -10.27
N SER A 43 6.16 -11.47 -10.61
CA SER A 43 6.77 -12.53 -9.81
C SER A 43 8.27 -12.29 -9.58
N ARG A 44 8.84 -12.92 -8.52
CA ARG A 44 10.29 -12.92 -8.23
C ARG A 44 10.91 -11.53 -8.14
N VAL A 45 10.15 -10.55 -7.64
CA VAL A 45 10.66 -9.23 -7.28
C VAL A 45 10.84 -9.19 -5.77
N VAL A 46 12.02 -8.86 -5.31
CA VAL A 46 12.37 -8.79 -3.88
C VAL A 46 12.77 -7.38 -3.48
N VAL A 47 12.69 -7.09 -2.19
CA VAL A 47 13.36 -5.94 -1.58
C VAL A 47 14.86 -6.18 -1.65
N ALA A 48 15.62 -5.23 -2.17
CA ALA A 48 17.07 -5.33 -2.29
C ALA A 48 17.75 -4.07 -1.76
N GLU A 49 19.01 -4.20 -1.37
CA GLU A 49 19.84 -3.09 -0.94
C GLU A 49 21.02 -2.90 -1.89
N VAL A 50 21.22 -1.70 -2.36
CA VAL A 50 22.41 -1.35 -3.15
C VAL A 50 23.59 -1.17 -2.20
N LEU A 51 24.50 -2.13 -2.16
CA LEU A 51 25.66 -2.09 -1.27
C LEU A 51 26.73 -1.12 -1.75
N SER A 52 27.01 -1.16 -3.06
CA SER A 52 27.99 -0.29 -3.71
C SER A 52 27.65 -0.11 -5.19
N LEU A 53 28.17 0.93 -5.77
CA LEU A 53 28.06 1.18 -7.21
C LEU A 53 29.36 1.78 -7.77
N GLN A 54 29.67 1.45 -9.01
CA GLN A 54 30.79 1.99 -9.77
C GLN A 54 30.29 2.43 -11.15
N LYS A 55 30.91 3.46 -11.72
CA LYS A 55 30.60 3.86 -13.09
C LYS A 55 30.93 2.75 -14.06
N HIS A 56 30.06 2.54 -15.05
CA HIS A 56 30.29 1.58 -16.11
C HIS A 56 31.38 2.09 -17.05
N GLU A 57 32.38 1.26 -17.35
CA GLU A 57 33.57 1.66 -18.13
C GLU A 57 33.24 2.17 -19.55
N ASN A 58 32.19 1.62 -20.17
CA ASN A 58 31.81 1.90 -21.55
C ASN A 58 30.45 2.62 -21.70
N ALA A 59 29.92 3.24 -20.63
CA ALA A 59 28.62 3.91 -20.68
C ALA A 59 28.43 4.91 -19.52
N ASP A 60 28.53 6.18 -19.79
CA ASP A 60 28.48 7.28 -18.81
C ASP A 60 27.20 7.33 -17.96
N ARG A 61 26.08 6.84 -18.51
CA ARG A 61 24.78 6.84 -17.83
C ARG A 61 24.49 5.57 -17.02
N LEU A 62 25.39 4.56 -17.08
CA LEU A 62 25.20 3.30 -16.39
C LEU A 62 26.10 3.20 -15.18
N ASN A 63 25.60 2.50 -14.16
CA ASN A 63 26.34 2.11 -12.98
C ASN A 63 26.32 0.58 -12.85
N VAL A 64 27.41 0.00 -12.41
CA VAL A 64 27.51 -1.40 -12.01
C VAL A 64 27.33 -1.46 -10.50
N CYS A 65 26.25 -2.09 -10.05
CA CYS A 65 25.86 -2.15 -8.65
C CYS A 65 26.11 -3.53 -8.07
N GLN A 66 26.59 -3.59 -6.84
CA GLN A 66 26.56 -4.81 -6.00
C GLN A 66 25.32 -4.72 -5.11
N VAL A 67 24.46 -5.71 -5.20
CA VAL A 67 23.10 -5.66 -4.65
C VAL A 67 22.87 -6.85 -3.73
N ASN A 68 22.55 -6.57 -2.48
CA ASN A 68 22.11 -7.56 -1.49
C ASN A 68 20.62 -7.86 -1.71
N ILE A 69 20.31 -9.11 -2.00
CA ILE A 69 18.95 -9.64 -2.22
C ILE A 69 18.51 -10.58 -1.09
N GLY A 70 19.20 -10.55 0.06
CA GLY A 70 18.94 -11.44 1.21
C GLY A 70 19.63 -12.80 1.11
N GLU A 71 20.47 -13.02 0.10
CA GLU A 71 21.30 -14.22 -0.05
C GLU A 71 22.72 -14.00 0.51
N ALA A 72 23.50 -15.07 0.63
CA ALA A 72 24.85 -15.02 1.21
C ALA A 72 25.82 -14.13 0.41
N GLU A 73 25.66 -14.10 -0.91
CA GLU A 73 26.50 -13.30 -1.80
C GLU A 73 25.67 -12.25 -2.53
N PRO A 74 26.16 -11.01 -2.67
CA PRO A 74 25.50 -10.00 -3.45
C PRO A 74 25.55 -10.33 -4.94
N ILE A 75 24.55 -9.85 -5.67
CA ILE A 75 24.51 -10.00 -7.13
C ILE A 75 24.92 -8.70 -7.83
N GLN A 76 25.50 -8.84 -9.02
CA GLN A 76 25.85 -7.71 -9.86
C GLN A 76 24.67 -7.31 -10.76
N ILE A 77 24.31 -6.03 -10.76
CA ILE A 77 23.26 -5.47 -11.62
C ILE A 77 23.76 -4.20 -12.27
N VAL A 78 23.53 -4.07 -13.57
CA VAL A 78 23.78 -2.83 -14.31
C VAL A 78 22.51 -1.98 -14.31
N CYS A 79 22.61 -0.76 -13.76
CA CYS A 79 21.49 0.16 -13.57
C CYS A 79 21.75 1.51 -14.23
N GLY A 80 20.74 2.02 -14.95
CA GLY A 80 20.77 3.34 -15.62
C GLY A 80 19.94 4.42 -14.91
N ALA A 81 19.35 4.13 -13.76
CA ALA A 81 18.52 5.09 -13.06
C ALA A 81 19.35 6.24 -12.47
N SER A 82 18.82 7.46 -12.58
CA SER A 82 19.49 8.68 -12.12
C SER A 82 19.65 8.77 -10.61
N ASN A 83 18.72 8.16 -9.88
CA ASN A 83 18.64 8.19 -8.41
C ASN A 83 19.31 6.98 -7.72
N VAL A 84 19.99 6.09 -8.46
CA VAL A 84 20.66 4.95 -7.83
C VAL A 84 21.82 5.41 -6.94
N ALA A 85 21.84 4.95 -5.70
CA ALA A 85 22.88 5.28 -4.72
C ALA A 85 23.11 4.11 -3.75
N ALA A 86 24.31 4.03 -3.16
CA ALA A 86 24.61 3.05 -2.13
C ALA A 86 23.76 3.29 -0.88
N GLY A 87 23.33 2.22 -0.23
CA GLY A 87 22.46 2.23 0.95
C GLY A 87 20.94 2.29 0.63
N LEU A 88 20.54 2.51 -0.63
CA LEU A 88 19.14 2.52 -0.98
C LEU A 88 18.53 1.12 -0.93
N LYS A 89 17.31 1.04 -0.40
CA LYS A 89 16.42 -0.11 -0.53
C LYS A 89 15.52 0.12 -1.74
N VAL A 90 15.48 -0.85 -2.65
CA VAL A 90 14.76 -0.76 -3.92
C VAL A 90 14.19 -2.13 -4.32
N PRO A 91 13.15 -2.20 -5.17
CA PRO A 91 12.73 -3.45 -5.77
C PRO A 91 13.78 -4.00 -6.73
N CYS A 92 14.06 -5.29 -6.65
CA CYS A 92 14.94 -6.01 -7.55
C CYS A 92 14.19 -7.19 -8.18
N ALA A 93 14.02 -7.16 -9.47
CA ALA A 93 13.53 -8.28 -10.26
C ALA A 93 14.68 -9.26 -10.55
N LEU A 94 14.57 -10.47 -10.02
CA LEU A 94 15.57 -11.53 -10.18
C LEU A 94 15.47 -12.18 -11.56
N VAL A 95 16.50 -12.89 -11.97
CA VAL A 95 16.47 -13.71 -13.19
C VAL A 95 15.30 -14.69 -13.11
N GLY A 96 14.47 -14.73 -14.17
CA GLY A 96 13.22 -15.49 -14.22
C GLY A 96 12.01 -14.75 -13.68
N ALA A 97 12.13 -13.50 -13.23
CA ALA A 97 11.00 -12.67 -12.88
C ALA A 97 10.16 -12.35 -14.12
N GLU A 98 8.85 -12.29 -13.94
CA GLU A 98 7.87 -11.83 -14.91
C GLU A 98 7.27 -10.54 -14.41
N LEU A 99 7.40 -9.46 -15.19
CA LEU A 99 6.88 -8.13 -14.89
C LEU A 99 5.65 -7.83 -15.76
N PRO A 100 4.84 -6.81 -15.43
CA PRO A 100 3.69 -6.42 -16.25
C PRO A 100 4.07 -6.22 -17.72
N GLY A 101 3.16 -6.59 -18.64
CA GLY A 101 3.43 -6.56 -20.08
C GLY A 101 4.25 -7.73 -20.59
N ASP A 102 4.21 -8.87 -19.90
CA ASP A 102 4.93 -10.11 -20.24
C ASP A 102 6.45 -9.94 -20.35
N PHE A 103 6.99 -8.96 -19.62
CA PHE A 103 8.40 -8.67 -19.62
C PHE A 103 9.17 -9.63 -18.68
N LYS A 104 9.97 -10.53 -19.29
CA LYS A 104 10.74 -11.56 -18.56
C LYS A 104 12.18 -11.12 -18.32
N ILE A 105 12.60 -11.12 -17.07
CA ILE A 105 13.97 -10.80 -16.68
C ILE A 105 14.87 -12.02 -16.95
N ARG A 106 15.94 -11.77 -17.69
CA ARG A 106 16.98 -12.76 -18.01
C ARG A 106 18.34 -12.23 -17.61
N GLN A 107 19.28 -13.11 -17.36
CA GLN A 107 20.68 -12.71 -17.30
C GLN A 107 21.04 -12.04 -18.62
N ALA A 108 21.61 -10.86 -18.54
CA ALA A 108 21.92 -10.04 -19.71
C ALA A 108 23.34 -9.47 -19.62
N LYS A 109 23.96 -9.27 -20.78
CA LYS A 109 25.24 -8.58 -20.89
C LYS A 109 25.00 -7.15 -21.41
N VAL A 110 25.07 -6.17 -20.51
CA VAL A 110 24.82 -4.77 -20.81
C VAL A 110 26.13 -4.06 -21.10
N ARG A 111 26.35 -3.66 -22.34
CA ARG A 111 27.61 -3.01 -22.80
C ARG A 111 28.88 -3.76 -22.38
N GLY A 112 28.83 -5.09 -22.35
CA GLY A 112 29.97 -5.94 -22.00
C GLY A 112 30.02 -6.40 -20.54
N VAL A 113 29.21 -5.84 -19.64
CA VAL A 113 29.13 -6.19 -18.23
C VAL A 113 27.90 -7.05 -17.95
N GLU A 114 28.03 -8.14 -17.22
CA GLU A 114 26.93 -9.03 -16.87
C GLU A 114 26.01 -8.41 -15.81
N SER A 115 24.69 -8.60 -15.98
CA SER A 115 23.65 -8.19 -15.05
C SER A 115 22.76 -9.39 -14.71
N PHE A 116 22.61 -9.67 -13.43
CA PHE A 116 21.87 -10.83 -12.88
C PHE A 116 20.49 -10.43 -12.35
N GLY A 117 19.88 -9.42 -12.94
CA GLY A 117 18.57 -8.92 -12.55
C GLY A 117 18.37 -7.48 -13.00
N MET A 118 17.30 -6.86 -12.50
CA MET A 118 16.97 -5.47 -12.80
C MET A 118 16.45 -4.77 -11.54
N LEU A 119 17.00 -3.60 -11.20
CA LEU A 119 16.41 -2.71 -10.21
C LEU A 119 15.23 -1.98 -10.85
N CYS A 120 14.10 -1.92 -10.14
CA CYS A 120 12.84 -1.49 -10.73
C CYS A 120 12.35 -0.14 -10.20
N SER A 121 11.76 0.62 -11.10
CA SER A 121 10.89 1.76 -10.79
C SER A 121 9.48 1.28 -10.45
N ALA A 122 8.65 2.19 -9.91
CA ALA A 122 7.24 1.91 -9.66
C ALA A 122 6.47 1.58 -10.96
N LYS A 123 6.86 2.20 -12.09
CA LYS A 123 6.25 1.96 -13.40
C LYS A 123 6.50 0.54 -13.91
N GLU A 124 7.73 0.05 -13.80
CA GLU A 124 8.10 -1.28 -14.31
C GLU A 124 7.37 -2.42 -13.61
N ILE A 125 7.02 -2.22 -12.35
CA ILE A 125 6.21 -3.18 -11.56
C ILE A 125 4.72 -2.83 -11.56
N GLY A 126 4.30 -1.82 -12.33
CA GLY A 126 2.90 -1.45 -12.53
C GLY A 126 2.23 -0.79 -11.32
N LEU A 127 3.00 -0.20 -10.40
CA LEU A 127 2.47 0.54 -9.24
C LEU A 127 2.24 2.03 -9.53
N ALA A 128 2.75 2.54 -10.66
CA ALA A 128 2.51 3.90 -11.12
C ALA A 128 2.54 3.94 -12.66
N GLU A 129 1.84 4.92 -13.23
CA GLU A 129 1.86 5.15 -14.69
C GLU A 129 3.18 5.78 -15.14
N GLU A 130 3.76 6.63 -14.30
CA GLU A 130 5.04 7.29 -14.52
C GLU A 130 5.96 7.09 -13.32
N ALA A 131 7.27 7.10 -13.55
CA ALA A 131 8.27 7.05 -12.50
C ALA A 131 9.54 7.77 -12.96
N ASP A 132 10.10 8.57 -12.07
CA ASP A 132 11.39 9.24 -12.26
C ASP A 132 12.46 8.51 -11.42
N GLY A 133 12.99 7.41 -12.00
CA GLY A 133 13.99 6.57 -11.36
C GLY A 133 13.44 5.38 -10.58
N LEU A 134 14.30 4.78 -9.75
CA LEU A 134 13.97 3.60 -8.95
C LEU A 134 12.93 3.93 -7.86
N LEU A 135 12.07 2.97 -7.56
CA LEU A 135 11.20 3.04 -6.37
C LEU A 135 12.06 2.88 -5.12
N VAL A 136 12.18 3.96 -4.34
CA VAL A 136 12.92 3.92 -3.07
C VAL A 136 11.98 3.43 -1.96
N LEU A 137 12.41 2.38 -1.27
CA LEU A 137 11.69 1.81 -0.13
C LEU A 137 12.27 2.37 1.18
N PRO A 138 11.54 2.29 2.30
CA PRO A 138 12.05 2.62 3.63
C PRO A 138 13.36 1.91 3.94
N ALA A 139 14.27 2.58 4.65
CA ALA A 139 15.60 2.06 4.95
C ALA A 139 15.58 0.74 5.76
N GLU A 140 14.53 0.55 6.57
CA GLU A 140 14.27 -0.64 7.38
C GLU A 140 13.68 -1.81 6.58
N ALA A 141 13.35 -1.64 5.29
CA ALA A 141 12.80 -2.70 4.47
C ALA A 141 13.76 -3.91 4.41
N PRO A 142 13.30 -5.12 4.81
CA PRO A 142 14.18 -6.27 4.93
C PRO A 142 14.56 -6.82 3.54
N ALA A 143 15.85 -6.82 3.22
CA ALA A 143 16.35 -7.38 1.97
C ALA A 143 15.99 -8.86 1.85
N GLY A 144 15.64 -9.30 0.65
CA GLY A 144 15.24 -10.68 0.35
C GLY A 144 13.73 -10.96 0.50
N THR A 145 12.99 -10.08 1.17
CA THR A 145 11.54 -10.24 1.27
C THR A 145 10.88 -10.05 -0.09
N LEU A 146 9.91 -10.89 -0.45
CA LEU A 146 9.12 -10.68 -1.65
C LEU A 146 8.44 -9.31 -1.59
N LEU A 147 8.58 -8.53 -2.66
CA LEU A 147 8.02 -7.17 -2.70
C LEU A 147 6.49 -7.18 -2.54
N ARG A 148 5.81 -8.19 -3.09
CA ARG A 148 4.35 -8.34 -2.94
C ARG A 148 3.94 -8.50 -1.50
N ASP A 149 4.69 -9.28 -0.73
CA ASP A 149 4.44 -9.49 0.70
C ASP A 149 4.74 -8.21 1.50
N TYR A 150 5.90 -7.60 1.25
CA TYR A 150 6.31 -6.36 1.93
C TYR A 150 5.31 -5.22 1.73
N LEU A 151 4.85 -5.01 0.50
CA LEU A 151 3.86 -3.98 0.17
C LEU A 151 2.41 -4.46 0.31
N GLN A 152 2.19 -5.74 0.71
CA GLN A 152 0.85 -6.35 0.84
C GLN A 152 0.01 -6.18 -0.43
N LEU A 153 0.58 -6.49 -1.60
CA LEU A 153 -0.05 -6.26 -2.90
C LEU A 153 -1.08 -7.33 -3.30
N ASP A 154 -1.12 -8.46 -2.60
CA ASP A 154 -2.10 -9.52 -2.81
C ASP A 154 -3.41 -9.16 -2.10
N ASP A 155 -4.07 -8.12 -2.61
CA ASP A 155 -5.32 -7.57 -2.11
C ASP A 155 -6.27 -7.32 -3.26
N VAL A 156 -7.56 -7.36 -2.97
CA VAL A 156 -8.64 -7.07 -3.91
C VAL A 156 -9.34 -5.79 -3.50
N LEU A 157 -9.53 -4.90 -4.44
CA LEU A 157 -10.26 -3.65 -4.26
C LEU A 157 -11.68 -3.84 -4.77
N LEU A 158 -12.64 -3.60 -3.90
CA LEU A 158 -14.06 -3.66 -4.23
C LEU A 158 -14.64 -2.25 -4.28
N THR A 159 -15.45 -1.97 -5.30
CA THR A 159 -16.23 -0.73 -5.39
C THR A 159 -17.71 -1.07 -5.28
N LEU A 160 -18.36 -0.57 -4.22
CA LEU A 160 -19.79 -0.73 -4.01
C LEU A 160 -20.57 0.51 -4.43
N LYS A 161 -21.70 0.26 -5.08
CA LYS A 161 -22.77 1.23 -5.30
C LYS A 161 -23.87 0.98 -4.28
N LEU A 162 -24.01 1.91 -3.37
CA LEU A 162 -24.99 1.83 -2.30
C LEU A 162 -26.23 2.66 -2.64
N THR A 163 -27.40 2.09 -2.35
CA THR A 163 -28.65 2.85 -2.42
C THR A 163 -28.78 3.81 -1.22
N PRO A 164 -29.54 4.91 -1.32
CA PRO A 164 -29.63 5.91 -0.25
C PRO A 164 -30.12 5.37 1.10
N ASN A 165 -30.89 4.29 1.11
CA ASN A 165 -31.37 3.63 2.33
C ASN A 165 -30.34 2.73 3.02
N ARG A 166 -29.14 2.53 2.43
CA ARG A 166 -28.05 1.72 2.98
C ARG A 166 -26.84 2.57 3.40
N ALA A 167 -27.10 3.77 3.93
CA ALA A 167 -26.06 4.65 4.46
C ALA A 167 -25.28 4.04 5.64
N ASP A 168 -25.87 3.07 6.35
CA ASP A 168 -25.21 2.25 7.37
C ASP A 168 -23.96 1.52 6.86
N CYS A 169 -23.93 1.14 5.57
CA CYS A 169 -22.82 0.45 4.91
C CYS A 169 -21.79 1.40 4.25
N LEU A 170 -21.90 2.74 4.43
CA LEU A 170 -20.90 3.71 3.95
C LEU A 170 -19.62 3.75 4.78
N SER A 171 -19.35 2.74 5.56
CA SER A 171 -18.10 2.56 6.30
C SER A 171 -17.72 1.09 6.36
N LEU A 172 -16.42 0.79 6.51
CA LEU A 172 -15.98 -0.59 6.67
C LEU A 172 -16.53 -1.26 7.94
N GLN A 173 -16.77 -0.51 8.99
CA GLN A 173 -17.43 -1.05 10.19
C GLN A 173 -18.89 -1.43 9.93
N GLY A 174 -19.63 -0.58 9.19
CA GLY A 174 -20.99 -0.89 8.80
C GLY A 174 -21.04 -2.10 7.88
N LEU A 175 -20.16 -2.15 6.88
CA LEU A 175 -20.03 -3.28 5.97
C LEU A 175 -19.63 -4.57 6.71
N ALA A 176 -18.72 -4.49 7.68
CA ALA A 176 -18.33 -5.64 8.50
C ALA A 176 -19.50 -6.21 9.32
N ARG A 177 -20.38 -5.34 9.85
CA ARG A 177 -21.61 -5.78 10.55
C ARG A 177 -22.56 -6.49 9.59
N GLU A 178 -22.71 -5.97 8.38
CA GLU A 178 -23.55 -6.59 7.37
C GLU A 178 -23.02 -7.97 6.97
N VAL A 179 -21.71 -8.08 6.66
CA VAL A 179 -21.07 -9.37 6.36
C VAL A 179 -21.19 -10.34 7.54
N SER A 180 -21.01 -9.85 8.75
CA SER A 180 -21.21 -10.65 9.97
C SER A 180 -22.62 -11.21 10.07
N ALA A 181 -23.64 -10.38 9.81
CA ALA A 181 -25.03 -10.80 9.83
C ALA A 181 -25.38 -11.81 8.72
N LEU A 182 -24.80 -11.64 7.55
CA LEU A 182 -25.06 -12.51 6.39
C LEU A 182 -24.34 -13.88 6.49
N THR A 183 -23.26 -13.98 7.26
CA THR A 183 -22.40 -15.18 7.29
C THR A 183 -22.30 -15.84 8.67
N ASP A 184 -22.95 -15.30 9.68
CA ASP A 184 -22.77 -15.68 11.10
C ASP A 184 -21.31 -15.65 11.56
N THR A 185 -20.45 -14.90 10.87
CA THR A 185 -19.03 -14.73 11.23
C THR A 185 -18.88 -13.59 12.22
N PRO A 186 -18.29 -13.79 13.40
CA PRO A 186 -18.12 -12.71 14.37
C PRO A 186 -17.30 -11.54 13.81
N SER A 187 -17.80 -10.32 13.96
CA SER A 187 -17.04 -9.11 13.65
C SER A 187 -16.13 -8.72 14.82
N ILE A 188 -14.95 -8.20 14.48
CA ILE A 188 -13.98 -7.68 15.45
C ILE A 188 -14.45 -6.29 15.88
N VAL A 189 -14.65 -6.10 17.17
CA VAL A 189 -14.99 -4.80 17.74
C VAL A 189 -13.72 -3.95 17.78
N VAL A 190 -13.74 -2.81 17.08
CA VAL A 190 -12.63 -1.85 17.15
C VAL A 190 -12.60 -1.24 18.56
N ASP A 191 -11.43 -1.27 19.19
CA ASP A 191 -11.23 -0.64 20.49
C ASP A 191 -11.48 0.88 20.39
N SER A 192 -12.48 1.34 21.09
CA SER A 192 -12.87 2.75 21.16
C SER A 192 -12.64 3.34 22.55
N THR A 193 -11.80 2.70 23.37
CA THR A 193 -11.47 3.19 24.71
C THR A 193 -10.98 4.64 24.64
N PRO A 194 -11.60 5.55 25.42
CA PRO A 194 -11.20 6.95 25.39
C PRO A 194 -9.75 7.14 25.81
N VAL A 195 -9.00 7.87 24.98
CA VAL A 195 -7.63 8.28 25.31
C VAL A 195 -7.67 9.24 26.51
N GLY A 196 -6.84 8.98 27.52
CA GLY A 196 -6.75 9.80 28.72
C GLY A 196 -6.44 11.29 28.42
N VAL A 197 -6.96 12.17 29.26
CA VAL A 197 -6.76 13.61 29.15
C VAL A 197 -5.37 13.97 29.65
N ALA A 198 -4.52 14.53 28.80
CA ALA A 198 -3.15 14.93 29.14
C ALA A 198 -3.04 16.39 29.65
N HIS A 199 -4.06 17.23 29.43
CA HIS A 199 -4.08 18.64 29.86
C HIS A 199 -5.52 19.16 29.95
N GLN A 200 -5.71 20.27 30.68
CA GLN A 200 -7.02 20.89 30.94
C GLN A 200 -7.31 22.08 30.00
N ALA A 201 -6.66 22.20 28.85
CA ALA A 201 -6.93 23.28 27.92
C ALA A 201 -8.34 23.15 27.32
N VAL A 202 -9.06 24.25 27.29
CA VAL A 202 -10.41 24.33 26.73
C VAL A 202 -10.42 25.35 25.61
N LEU A 203 -11.07 25.01 24.50
CA LEU A 203 -11.45 25.96 23.46
C LEU A 203 -12.91 26.34 23.67
N ASN A 204 -13.17 27.65 23.78
CA ASN A 204 -14.53 28.14 23.93
C ASN A 204 -15.31 27.88 22.62
N VAL A 205 -16.44 27.19 22.73
CA VAL A 205 -17.37 26.93 21.63
C VAL A 205 -18.68 27.61 21.95
N GLN A 206 -19.14 28.51 21.08
CA GLN A 206 -20.44 29.14 21.16
C GLN A 206 -21.35 28.57 20.09
N LEU A 207 -22.51 28.04 20.50
CA LEU A 207 -23.53 27.54 19.59
C LEU A 207 -24.51 28.66 19.25
N GLU A 208 -24.46 29.15 18.01
CA GLU A 208 -25.35 30.22 17.53
C GLU A 208 -26.74 29.69 17.17
N SER A 209 -26.84 28.42 16.80
CA SER A 209 -28.09 27.76 16.42
C SER A 209 -28.26 26.43 17.18
N PRO A 210 -28.51 26.43 18.49
CA PRO A 210 -28.54 25.22 19.31
C PRO A 210 -29.67 24.25 18.95
N GLN A 211 -30.73 24.72 18.28
CA GLN A 211 -31.81 23.85 17.78
C GLN A 211 -31.34 23.01 16.57
N ALA A 212 -30.54 23.60 15.69
CA ALA A 212 -30.01 22.91 14.51
C ALA A 212 -28.75 22.08 14.82
N CYS A 213 -27.90 22.57 15.76
CA CYS A 213 -26.69 21.88 16.22
C CYS A 213 -26.67 21.87 17.76
N PRO A 214 -27.35 20.91 18.41
CA PRO A 214 -27.47 20.90 19.88
C PRO A 214 -26.18 20.57 20.61
N ARG A 215 -25.19 19.96 19.94
CA ARG A 215 -23.91 19.58 20.52
C ARG A 215 -22.78 19.73 19.51
N TYR A 216 -21.73 20.42 19.90
CA TYR A 216 -20.45 20.46 19.19
C TYR A 216 -19.34 20.04 20.14
N THR A 217 -18.53 19.07 19.75
CA THR A 217 -17.42 18.56 20.58
C THR A 217 -16.10 18.89 19.93
N GLY A 218 -15.11 19.27 20.75
CA GLY A 218 -13.76 19.56 20.32
C GLY A 218 -12.72 18.91 21.23
N ARG A 219 -11.55 18.64 20.69
CA ARG A 219 -10.39 18.15 21.44
C ARG A 219 -9.16 18.96 21.03
N ILE A 220 -8.41 19.44 22.00
CA ILE A 220 -7.14 20.13 21.76
C ILE A 220 -6.02 19.09 21.86
N ILE A 221 -5.22 18.98 20.81
CA ILE A 221 -4.04 18.12 20.78
C ILE A 221 -2.82 19.04 20.66
N ARG A 222 -1.79 18.81 21.48
CA ARG A 222 -0.56 19.63 21.51
C ARG A 222 0.66 18.78 21.14
N GLY A 223 1.71 19.42 20.68
CA GLY A 223 2.98 18.77 20.38
C GLY A 223 2.95 17.92 19.10
N ILE A 224 2.03 18.21 18.17
CA ILE A 224 1.94 17.49 16.89
C ILE A 224 3.14 17.88 16.01
N ASN A 225 3.82 16.88 15.46
CA ASN A 225 4.79 17.07 14.40
C ASN A 225 4.08 17.06 13.04
N PHE A 226 3.81 18.21 12.47
CA PHE A 226 3.17 18.35 11.15
C PHE A 226 4.03 17.87 9.98
N ALA A 227 5.34 17.73 10.18
CA ALA A 227 6.27 17.23 9.16
C ALA A 227 6.43 15.70 9.22
N ALA A 228 5.76 15.01 10.14
CA ALA A 228 5.80 13.56 10.21
C ALA A 228 5.17 12.96 8.93
N PRO A 229 5.81 11.96 8.30
CA PRO A 229 5.21 11.26 7.17
C PRO A 229 3.96 10.50 7.62
N THR A 230 3.00 10.37 6.71
CA THR A 230 1.85 9.48 6.93
C THR A 230 2.36 8.04 7.05
N PRO A 231 2.00 7.30 8.11
CA PRO A 231 2.40 5.91 8.25
C PRO A 231 1.96 5.05 7.05
N ASP A 232 2.79 4.14 6.59
CA ASP A 232 2.55 3.32 5.39
C ASP A 232 1.23 2.55 5.44
N TRP A 233 0.86 2.00 6.59
CA TRP A 233 -0.41 1.29 6.75
C TRP A 233 -1.62 2.20 6.54
N MET A 234 -1.53 3.47 6.95
CA MET A 234 -2.58 4.48 6.78
C MET A 234 -2.63 4.95 5.33
N LEU A 235 -1.46 5.22 4.74
CA LEU A 235 -1.33 5.60 3.34
C LEU A 235 -1.97 4.54 2.42
N ARG A 236 -1.60 3.27 2.60
CA ARG A 236 -2.19 2.15 1.83
C ARG A 236 -3.70 2.05 1.96
N ARG A 237 -4.24 2.21 3.17
CA ARG A 237 -5.70 2.18 3.39
C ARG A 237 -6.42 3.31 2.68
N LEU A 238 -5.87 4.52 2.74
CA LEU A 238 -6.43 5.70 2.06
C LEU A 238 -6.40 5.49 0.53
N GLU A 239 -5.26 5.18 -0.04
CA GLU A 239 -5.08 5.01 -1.47
C GLU A 239 -5.97 3.89 -2.04
N ARG A 240 -6.03 2.74 -1.36
CA ARG A 240 -6.91 1.62 -1.74
C ARG A 240 -8.39 1.93 -1.57
N SER A 241 -8.72 2.96 -0.81
CA SER A 241 -10.09 3.50 -0.69
C SER A 241 -10.36 4.66 -1.66
N GLY A 242 -9.43 4.94 -2.59
CA GLY A 242 -9.55 6.03 -3.55
C GLY A 242 -9.35 7.42 -2.94
N LEU A 243 -8.71 7.50 -1.78
CA LEU A 243 -8.41 8.75 -1.09
C LEU A 243 -6.91 9.06 -1.17
N ARG A 244 -6.60 10.33 -1.25
CA ARG A 244 -5.21 10.82 -1.24
C ARG A 244 -4.84 11.28 0.16
N SER A 245 -3.69 10.84 0.68
CA SER A 245 -3.12 11.42 1.88
C SER A 245 -2.67 12.87 1.63
N ILE A 246 -3.05 13.76 2.52
CA ILE A 246 -2.59 15.17 2.52
C ILE A 246 -1.44 15.32 3.52
N SER A 247 -1.61 14.80 4.71
CA SER A 247 -0.60 14.75 5.77
C SER A 247 -1.01 13.69 6.80
N ALA A 248 -0.12 13.35 7.72
CA ALA A 248 -0.45 12.42 8.81
C ALA A 248 -1.54 12.95 9.76
N VAL A 249 -1.83 14.25 9.72
CA VAL A 249 -2.81 14.91 10.62
C VAL A 249 -4.16 15.12 9.93
N VAL A 250 -4.19 15.29 8.62
CA VAL A 250 -5.39 15.52 7.79
C VAL A 250 -5.77 14.25 7.05
#